data_b135ea0ce91b35ed6506dae6d5487f2b
#
_entry.id   b135ea0ce91b35ed6506dae6d5487f2b
#
_cell.length_a   1.000
_cell.length_b   1.000
_cell.length_c   1.000
_cell.angle_alpha   90.00
_cell.angle_beta   90.00
_cell.angle_gamma   90.00
#
_symmetry.space_group_name_H-M   'P 1'
#
loop_
_entity.id
_entity.type
_entity.pdbx_description
1 polymer ?
#
loop_
_entity_poly.entity_id
_entity_poly.type
_entity_poly.pdbx_seq_one_letter_code
_entity_poly.pdbx_strand_id
1 'polypeptide(L)'
;MDELGVKGFAYVIIRNEEKREWDIQVYVDPRERRKGIGTLLHQEIYKIVESENPSILVTGVRVDKENPAAFYERYGYKKWFGSPSMCYTGGVQPEVDIEFIPYEDKFYEQYAECRTECFYEIAVKNDFKPYVIPLNEKDKKTLSNKPIYVTLHNDQLVGAVTVEDGYLDHIMVSPAYQGKGYGKKITQFGINKALSKGATSIQLCYIEGNSKAENLYKLLGFETFQIMHVYREFMD
;
A
#
# COMPACT_ATOMS: atom_id res chain seq x y z
N MET A 1 -28.85 -8.96 34.02
CA MET A 1 -28.54 -8.21 32.76
C MET A 1 -27.17 -8.68 32.35
N ASP A 2 -27.13 -9.57 31.35
CA ASP A 2 -25.84 -10.00 30.82
C ASP A 2 -25.19 -8.76 30.18
N GLU A 3 -23.96 -8.48 30.57
CA GLU A 3 -23.11 -7.51 29.87
C GLU A 3 -22.80 -8.10 28.50
N LEU A 4 -23.75 -7.95 27.59
CA LEU A 4 -23.61 -8.35 26.19
C LEU A 4 -22.64 -7.38 25.52
N GLY A 5 -21.35 -7.65 25.67
CA GLY A 5 -20.32 -6.98 24.90
C GLY A 5 -20.57 -7.16 23.39
N VAL A 6 -20.03 -6.26 22.56
CA VAL A 6 -20.07 -6.37 21.10
C VAL A 6 -19.37 -7.64 20.67
N LYS A 7 -20.08 -8.58 20.05
CA LYS A 7 -19.56 -9.87 19.58
C LYS A 7 -18.93 -9.79 18.18
N GLY A 8 -19.29 -8.78 17.42
CA GLY A 8 -18.77 -8.52 16.08
C GLY A 8 -19.45 -7.30 15.48
N PHE A 9 -18.88 -6.80 14.40
CA PHE A 9 -19.43 -5.70 13.61
C PHE A 9 -18.98 -5.82 12.16
N ALA A 10 -19.72 -5.17 11.28
CA ALA A 10 -19.33 -5.02 9.87
C ALA A 10 -19.56 -3.58 9.44
N TYR A 11 -18.80 -3.13 8.47
CA TYR A 11 -18.95 -1.81 7.86
C TYR A 11 -18.54 -1.82 6.38
N VAL A 12 -18.99 -0.79 5.68
CA VAL A 12 -18.62 -0.51 4.29
C VAL A 12 -17.89 0.83 4.23
N ILE A 13 -16.86 0.90 3.42
CA ILE A 13 -16.19 2.15 3.04
C ILE A 13 -16.28 2.29 1.53
N ILE A 14 -16.77 3.44 1.05
CA ILE A 14 -16.73 3.79 -0.37
C ILE A 14 -15.30 4.24 -0.68
N ARG A 15 -14.53 3.42 -1.39
CA ARG A 15 -13.14 3.73 -1.75
C ARG A 15 -13.04 4.66 -2.94
N ASN A 16 -13.90 4.45 -3.93
CA ASN A 16 -13.90 5.22 -5.15
C ASN A 16 -15.34 5.31 -5.70
N GLU A 17 -15.91 6.50 -5.66
CA GLU A 17 -17.28 6.73 -6.14
C GLU A 17 -17.38 6.56 -7.66
N GLU A 18 -16.41 7.07 -8.43
CA GLU A 18 -16.41 6.99 -9.90
C GLU A 18 -16.34 5.53 -10.40
N LYS A 19 -15.53 4.70 -9.73
CA LYS A 19 -15.40 3.26 -10.03
C LYS A 19 -16.43 2.41 -9.31
N ARG A 20 -17.22 2.99 -8.43
CA ARG A 20 -18.15 2.27 -7.55
C ARG A 20 -17.45 1.10 -6.84
N GLU A 21 -16.25 1.37 -6.32
CA GLU A 21 -15.44 0.40 -5.58
C GLU A 21 -15.65 0.59 -4.08
N TRP A 22 -16.16 -0.46 -3.43
CA TRP A 22 -16.52 -0.46 -2.03
C TRP A 22 -15.72 -1.51 -1.26
N ASP A 23 -15.30 -1.16 -0.04
CA ASP A 23 -14.59 -2.06 0.88
C ASP A 23 -15.56 -2.56 1.95
N ILE A 24 -15.69 -3.88 2.06
CA ILE A 24 -16.47 -4.54 3.11
C ILE A 24 -15.51 -5.11 4.14
N GLN A 25 -15.78 -4.80 5.42
CA GLN A 25 -15.03 -5.38 6.53
C GLN A 25 -15.99 -6.04 7.52
N VAL A 26 -15.65 -7.27 7.94
CA VAL A 26 -16.38 -8.05 8.93
C VAL A 26 -15.44 -8.47 10.05
N TYR A 27 -15.73 -8.08 11.26
CA TYR A 27 -14.96 -8.43 12.46
C TYR A 27 -15.81 -9.20 13.44
N VAL A 28 -15.27 -10.29 14.00
CA VAL A 28 -15.90 -11.11 15.02
C VAL A 28 -14.91 -11.33 16.16
N ASP A 29 -15.35 -11.10 17.41
CA ASP A 29 -14.52 -11.40 18.59
C ASP A 29 -13.97 -12.83 18.45
N PRO A 30 -12.65 -13.04 18.63
CA PRO A 30 -12.05 -14.37 18.52
C PRO A 30 -12.78 -15.46 19.33
N ARG A 31 -13.30 -15.12 20.53
CA ARG A 31 -14.03 -16.04 21.39
C ARG A 31 -15.45 -16.38 20.89
N GLU A 32 -15.97 -15.57 19.98
CA GLU A 32 -17.30 -15.71 19.39
C GLU A 32 -17.28 -16.24 17.95
N ARG A 33 -16.09 -16.53 17.41
CA ARG A 33 -15.94 -17.07 16.05
C ARG A 33 -16.52 -18.49 15.95
N ARG A 34 -16.81 -18.91 14.69
CA ARG A 34 -17.38 -20.23 14.34
C ARG A 34 -18.80 -20.48 14.88
N LYS A 35 -19.48 -19.42 15.36
CA LYS A 35 -20.87 -19.45 15.85
C LYS A 35 -21.86 -18.82 14.85
N GLY A 36 -21.47 -18.61 13.60
CA GLY A 36 -22.32 -18.03 12.56
C GLY A 36 -22.38 -16.50 12.51
N ILE A 37 -21.81 -15.79 13.51
CA ILE A 37 -21.89 -14.31 13.61
C ILE A 37 -21.33 -13.61 12.37
N GLY A 38 -20.16 -14.03 11.89
CA GLY A 38 -19.57 -13.45 10.67
C GLY A 38 -20.45 -13.63 9.43
N THR A 39 -21.09 -14.79 9.32
CA THR A 39 -22.06 -15.08 8.25
C THR A 39 -23.25 -14.13 8.29
N LEU A 40 -23.84 -13.94 9.47
CA LEU A 40 -24.97 -13.02 9.65
C LEU A 40 -24.58 -11.58 9.34
N LEU A 41 -23.44 -11.12 9.86
CA LEU A 41 -22.92 -9.77 9.60
C LEU A 41 -22.66 -9.54 8.10
N HIS A 42 -22.05 -10.51 7.42
CA HIS A 42 -21.79 -10.40 5.98
C HIS A 42 -23.11 -10.36 5.19
N GLN A 43 -24.07 -11.21 5.53
CA GLN A 43 -25.38 -11.23 4.86
C GLN A 43 -26.15 -9.92 5.04
N GLU A 44 -26.13 -9.35 6.24
CA GLU A 44 -26.83 -8.08 6.50
C GLU A 44 -26.17 -6.90 5.78
N ILE A 45 -24.85 -6.82 5.80
CA ILE A 45 -24.17 -5.73 5.10
C ILE A 45 -24.25 -5.91 3.57
N TYR A 46 -24.28 -7.15 3.07
CA TYR A 46 -24.40 -7.45 1.65
C TYR A 46 -25.73 -6.99 1.06
N LYS A 47 -26.83 -7.04 1.83
CA LYS A 47 -28.14 -6.48 1.42
C LYS A 47 -28.05 -4.96 1.14
N ILE A 48 -27.29 -4.23 1.98
CA ILE A 48 -27.08 -2.80 1.77
C ILE A 48 -26.25 -2.58 0.49
N VAL A 49 -25.22 -3.39 0.30
CA VAL A 49 -24.35 -3.33 -0.88
C VAL A 49 -25.14 -3.63 -2.16
N GLU A 50 -25.97 -4.67 -2.16
CA GLU A 50 -26.81 -5.02 -3.31
C GLU A 50 -27.78 -3.89 -3.70
N SER A 51 -28.35 -3.19 -2.72
CA SER A 51 -29.27 -2.07 -3.00
C SER A 51 -28.58 -0.88 -3.67
N GLU A 52 -27.30 -0.68 -3.41
CA GLU A 52 -26.50 0.42 -3.96
C GLU A 52 -25.72 0.00 -5.23
N ASN A 53 -25.68 -1.30 -5.51
CA ASN A 53 -25.11 -1.91 -6.72
C ASN A 53 -23.70 -1.37 -7.07
N PRO A 54 -22.67 -1.54 -6.23
CA PRO A 54 -21.30 -1.19 -6.57
C PRO A 54 -20.79 -2.07 -7.72
N SER A 55 -19.73 -1.64 -8.42
CA SER A 55 -19.13 -2.45 -9.49
C SER A 55 -18.13 -3.47 -8.94
N ILE A 56 -17.48 -3.14 -7.84
CA ILE A 56 -16.43 -3.97 -7.24
C ILE A 56 -16.53 -3.90 -5.72
N LEU A 57 -16.53 -5.07 -5.09
CA LEU A 57 -16.31 -5.21 -3.66
C LEU A 57 -14.88 -5.64 -3.40
N VAL A 58 -14.24 -5.00 -2.43
CA VAL A 58 -12.93 -5.38 -1.94
C VAL A 58 -12.95 -5.66 -0.45
N THR A 59 -12.02 -6.46 0.02
CA THR A 59 -11.77 -6.68 1.44
C THR A 59 -10.30 -6.98 1.69
N GLY A 60 -9.74 -6.41 2.75
CA GLY A 60 -8.37 -6.69 3.19
C GLY A 60 -8.39 -7.64 4.39
N VAL A 61 -7.62 -8.72 4.31
CA VAL A 61 -7.51 -9.69 5.40
C VAL A 61 -6.06 -9.94 5.79
N ARG A 62 -5.80 -10.01 7.08
CA ARG A 62 -4.50 -10.36 7.60
C ARG A 62 -4.33 -11.88 7.55
N VAL A 63 -3.24 -12.37 6.93
CA VAL A 63 -3.04 -13.81 6.68
C VAL A 63 -1.84 -14.43 7.42
N ASP A 64 -1.01 -13.62 8.05
CA ASP A 64 0.19 -14.08 8.79
C ASP A 64 -0.10 -14.66 10.19
N LYS A 65 -1.31 -14.48 10.71
CA LYS A 65 -1.76 -15.03 11.99
C LYS A 65 -2.88 -16.04 11.79
N GLU A 66 -4.08 -15.52 11.57
CA GLU A 66 -5.27 -16.31 11.29
C GLU A 66 -5.70 -15.96 9.88
N ASN A 67 -5.77 -16.94 8.98
CA ASN A 67 -6.16 -16.67 7.60
C ASN A 67 -7.70 -16.81 7.43
N PRO A 68 -8.45 -15.68 7.40
CA PRO A 68 -9.89 -15.71 7.18
C PRO A 68 -10.28 -15.79 5.69
N ALA A 69 -9.35 -15.99 4.78
CA ALA A 69 -9.59 -16.02 3.33
C ALA A 69 -10.76 -16.92 2.93
N ALA A 70 -10.78 -18.16 3.47
CA ALA A 70 -11.84 -19.13 3.19
C ALA A 70 -13.26 -18.62 3.58
N PHE A 71 -13.37 -17.63 4.47
CA PHE A 71 -14.65 -16.98 4.76
C PHE A 71 -15.12 -16.17 3.57
N TYR A 72 -14.28 -15.31 3.01
CA TYR A 72 -14.64 -14.46 1.87
C TYR A 72 -14.72 -15.24 0.55
N GLU A 73 -13.85 -16.22 0.34
CA GLU A 73 -13.86 -17.08 -0.85
C GLU A 73 -15.20 -17.83 -1.04
N ARG A 74 -15.88 -18.18 0.05
CA ARG A 74 -17.25 -18.78 0.01
C ARG A 74 -18.32 -17.83 -0.53
N TYR A 75 -18.06 -16.52 -0.50
CA TYR A 75 -18.93 -15.48 -1.03
C TYR A 75 -18.50 -14.97 -2.40
N GLY A 76 -17.60 -15.68 -3.10
CA GLY A 76 -17.18 -15.34 -4.45
C GLY A 76 -15.95 -14.43 -4.57
N TYR A 77 -15.46 -13.91 -3.44
CA TYR A 77 -14.26 -13.08 -3.47
C TYR A 77 -13.04 -13.88 -3.91
N LYS A 78 -12.24 -13.30 -4.79
CA LYS A 78 -10.98 -13.88 -5.28
C LYS A 78 -9.81 -13.04 -4.82
N LYS A 79 -8.70 -13.71 -4.45
CA LYS A 79 -7.47 -12.98 -4.10
C LYS A 79 -7.07 -12.09 -5.26
N TRP A 80 -6.87 -10.82 -4.96
CA TRP A 80 -6.41 -9.83 -5.91
C TRP A 80 -4.89 -9.66 -5.81
N PHE A 81 -4.38 -9.24 -4.66
CA PHE A 81 -2.94 -9.13 -4.41
C PHE A 81 -2.62 -9.34 -2.94
N GLY A 82 -1.32 -9.53 -2.66
CA GLY A 82 -0.77 -9.51 -1.31
C GLY A 82 0.06 -8.23 -1.10
N SER A 83 0.06 -7.74 0.13
CA SER A 83 0.83 -6.58 0.54
C SER A 83 1.51 -6.86 1.89
N PRO A 84 2.73 -7.43 1.88
CA PRO A 84 3.55 -7.53 3.08
C PRO A 84 3.97 -6.16 3.57
N SER A 85 3.83 -5.91 4.88
CA SER A 85 4.28 -4.70 5.55
C SER A 85 5.52 -5.02 6.37
N MET A 86 6.53 -4.18 6.27
CA MET A 86 7.80 -4.33 6.96
C MET A 86 8.07 -3.15 7.88
N CYS A 87 8.81 -3.40 8.95
CA CYS A 87 9.21 -2.42 9.94
C CYS A 87 10.73 -2.44 10.13
N TYR A 88 11.30 -1.26 10.26
CA TYR A 88 12.69 -1.04 10.65
C TYR A 88 12.74 -0.32 12.00
N THR A 89 13.48 -0.88 12.95
CA THR A 89 13.67 -0.33 14.29
C THR A 89 15.15 -0.09 14.62
N GLY A 90 15.99 -0.14 13.59
CA GLY A 90 17.43 0.11 13.73
C GLY A 90 17.77 1.59 13.87
N GLY A 91 19.08 1.85 14.00
CA GLY A 91 19.61 3.21 14.11
C GLY A 91 19.78 3.90 12.76
N VAL A 92 20.49 5.03 12.79
CA VAL A 92 20.82 5.82 11.61
C VAL A 92 21.65 4.97 10.63
N GLN A 93 21.26 5.01 9.38
CA GLN A 93 21.98 4.36 8.28
C GLN A 93 23.20 5.21 7.86
N PRO A 94 24.22 4.61 7.23
CA PRO A 94 25.35 5.38 6.65
C PRO A 94 24.84 6.48 5.74
N GLU A 95 25.53 7.62 5.79
CA GLU A 95 25.27 8.72 4.85
C GLU A 95 25.48 8.26 3.41
N VAL A 96 24.69 8.82 2.52
CA VAL A 96 24.76 8.51 1.09
C VAL A 96 25.44 9.62 0.31
N ASP A 97 26.18 9.25 -0.70
CA ASP A 97 27.00 10.12 -1.56
C ASP A 97 26.22 10.73 -2.74
N ILE A 98 24.90 10.89 -2.57
CA ILE A 98 24.01 11.51 -3.55
C ILE A 98 23.13 12.55 -2.85
N GLU A 99 22.81 13.62 -3.57
CA GLU A 99 21.97 14.69 -3.06
C GLU A 99 20.48 14.36 -3.21
N PHE A 100 19.70 14.74 -2.20
CA PHE A 100 18.24 14.70 -2.22
C PHE A 100 17.67 16.07 -2.00
N ILE A 101 16.77 16.49 -2.87
CA ILE A 101 16.06 17.74 -2.78
C ILE A 101 14.55 17.50 -2.59
N PRO A 102 13.81 18.40 -1.96
CA PRO A 102 12.36 18.33 -1.94
C PRO A 102 11.79 18.34 -3.35
N TYR A 103 10.70 17.61 -3.55
CA TYR A 103 9.94 17.66 -4.80
C TYR A 103 9.40 19.08 -5.04
N GLU A 104 9.47 19.50 -6.30
CA GLU A 104 8.86 20.71 -6.82
C GLU A 104 8.05 20.38 -8.09
N ASP A 105 7.04 21.17 -8.38
CA ASP A 105 6.15 20.96 -9.53
C ASP A 105 6.85 20.94 -10.91
N LYS A 106 8.05 21.53 -10.99
CA LYS A 106 8.88 21.44 -12.20
C LYS A 106 9.33 20.02 -12.53
N PHE A 107 9.30 19.10 -11.54
CA PHE A 107 9.65 17.69 -11.72
C PHE A 107 8.44 16.80 -12.03
N TYR A 108 7.23 17.37 -12.12
CA TYR A 108 5.98 16.59 -12.20
C TYR A 108 5.99 15.56 -13.34
N GLU A 109 6.34 15.98 -14.53
CA GLU A 109 6.34 15.11 -15.71
C GLU A 109 7.34 13.95 -15.55
N GLN A 110 8.59 14.24 -15.18
CA GLN A 110 9.60 13.22 -14.94
C GLN A 110 9.23 12.28 -13.79
N TYR A 111 8.60 12.82 -12.73
CA TYR A 111 8.14 12.03 -11.60
C TYR A 111 7.01 11.07 -11.99
N ALA A 112 6.03 11.52 -12.73
CA ALA A 112 4.90 10.71 -13.20
C ALA A 112 5.35 9.63 -14.20
N GLU A 113 6.28 9.96 -15.08
CA GLU A 113 6.90 9.01 -16.00
C GLU A 113 7.67 7.93 -15.22
N CYS A 114 8.58 8.32 -14.33
CA CYS A 114 9.34 7.39 -13.49
C CYS A 114 8.40 6.50 -12.65
N ARG A 115 7.35 7.06 -12.07
CA ARG A 115 6.36 6.31 -11.31
C ARG A 115 5.63 5.29 -12.18
N THR A 116 5.23 5.69 -13.37
CA THR A 116 4.60 4.78 -14.35
C THR A 116 5.55 3.64 -14.70
N GLU A 117 6.78 3.92 -15.13
CA GLU A 117 7.76 2.92 -15.53
C GLU A 117 8.11 1.94 -14.40
N CYS A 118 8.32 2.47 -13.18
CA CYS A 118 8.68 1.65 -12.02
C CYS A 118 7.59 0.67 -11.60
N PHE A 119 6.33 1.04 -11.77
CA PHE A 119 5.20 0.26 -11.27
C PHE A 119 4.36 -0.39 -12.37
N TYR A 120 4.66 -0.16 -13.66
CA TYR A 120 3.87 -0.66 -14.78
C TYR A 120 3.67 -2.18 -14.76
N GLU A 121 4.74 -2.96 -14.64
CA GLU A 121 4.64 -4.42 -14.63
C GLU A 121 3.80 -4.93 -13.45
N ILE A 122 3.97 -4.33 -12.27
CA ILE A 122 3.18 -4.65 -11.07
C ILE A 122 1.73 -4.26 -11.28
N ALA A 123 1.46 -3.09 -11.87
CA ALA A 123 0.12 -2.60 -12.12
C ALA A 123 -0.62 -3.50 -13.14
N VAL A 124 0.04 -3.87 -14.23
CA VAL A 124 -0.54 -4.78 -15.24
C VAL A 124 -0.80 -6.17 -14.64
N LYS A 125 0.20 -6.74 -13.95
CA LYS A 125 0.08 -8.08 -13.34
C LYS A 125 -1.07 -8.19 -12.34
N ASN A 126 -1.32 -7.12 -11.59
CA ASN A 126 -2.34 -7.09 -10.53
C ASN A 126 -3.61 -6.33 -10.96
N ASP A 127 -3.72 -5.90 -12.22
CA ASP A 127 -4.86 -5.12 -12.70
C ASP A 127 -5.13 -3.84 -11.86
N PHE A 128 -4.07 -3.10 -11.55
CA PHE A 128 -4.15 -1.78 -10.88
C PHE A 128 -4.32 -0.67 -11.90
N LYS A 129 -5.53 -0.36 -12.27
CA LYS A 129 -5.84 0.72 -13.23
C LYS A 129 -5.86 2.11 -12.57
N PRO A 130 -5.39 3.15 -13.27
CA PRO A 130 -4.79 3.13 -14.61
C PRO A 130 -3.36 2.59 -14.60
N TYR A 131 -2.96 1.84 -15.63
CA TYR A 131 -1.60 1.30 -15.74
C TYR A 131 -0.55 2.38 -16.04
N VAL A 132 -0.98 3.43 -16.71
CA VAL A 132 -0.19 4.64 -16.98
C VAL A 132 -0.78 5.78 -16.16
N ILE A 133 0.08 6.45 -15.39
CA ILE A 133 -0.35 7.57 -14.57
C ILE A 133 -0.68 8.76 -15.47
N PRO A 134 -1.94 9.21 -15.52
CA PRO A 134 -2.31 10.34 -16.34
C PRO A 134 -1.74 11.65 -15.79
N LEU A 135 -1.15 12.47 -16.66
CA LEU A 135 -0.74 13.82 -16.30
C LEU A 135 -1.98 14.70 -16.14
N ASN A 136 -2.20 15.21 -14.93
CA ASN A 136 -3.32 16.10 -14.64
C ASN A 136 -3.04 16.99 -13.42
N GLU A 137 -3.71 18.14 -13.36
CA GLU A 137 -3.53 19.12 -12.30
C GLU A 137 -3.93 18.62 -10.92
N LYS A 138 -4.91 17.71 -10.82
CA LYS A 138 -5.34 17.12 -9.53
C LYS A 138 -4.22 16.26 -8.93
N ASP A 139 -3.58 15.41 -9.73
CA ASP A 139 -2.45 14.58 -9.29
C ASP A 139 -1.26 15.46 -8.92
N LYS A 140 -0.91 16.44 -9.76
CA LYS A 140 0.15 17.42 -9.52
C LYS A 140 -0.02 18.13 -8.19
N LYS A 141 -1.20 18.69 -7.93
CA LYS A 141 -1.53 19.34 -6.65
C LYS A 141 -1.46 18.38 -5.46
N THR A 142 -1.83 17.13 -5.65
CA THR A 142 -1.73 16.11 -4.60
C THR A 142 -0.28 15.84 -4.24
N LEU A 143 0.60 15.73 -5.24
CA LEU A 143 2.03 15.48 -5.03
C LEU A 143 2.73 16.67 -4.36
N SER A 144 2.37 17.90 -4.73
CA SER A 144 2.94 19.12 -4.14
C SER A 144 2.74 19.23 -2.63
N ASN A 145 1.72 18.56 -2.08
CA ASN A 145 1.42 18.55 -0.66
C ASN A 145 2.05 17.36 0.09
N LYS A 146 2.80 16.49 -0.60
CA LYS A 146 3.45 15.33 0.02
C LYS A 146 4.92 15.57 0.30
N PRO A 147 5.47 15.00 1.39
CA PRO A 147 6.89 15.10 1.72
C PRO A 147 7.73 14.16 0.84
N ILE A 148 7.79 14.47 -0.46
CA ILE A 148 8.54 13.72 -1.46
C ILE A 148 9.94 14.30 -1.57
N TYR A 149 10.93 13.43 -1.67
CA TYR A 149 12.32 13.76 -1.94
C TYR A 149 12.75 13.10 -3.23
N VAL A 150 13.43 13.86 -4.08
CA VAL A 150 13.92 13.39 -5.38
C VAL A 150 15.45 13.49 -5.43
N THR A 151 16.07 12.62 -6.21
CA THR A 151 17.50 12.73 -6.55
C THR A 151 17.65 12.80 -8.07
N LEU A 152 18.55 13.66 -8.52
CA LEU A 152 18.75 13.96 -9.93
C LEU A 152 20.18 13.62 -10.36
N HIS A 153 20.35 13.36 -11.64
CA HIS A 153 21.67 13.30 -12.31
C HIS A 153 21.56 14.02 -13.65
N ASN A 154 22.33 15.10 -13.83
CA ASN A 154 22.26 15.97 -15.01
C ASN A 154 20.81 16.40 -15.33
N ASP A 155 20.11 16.94 -14.33
CA ASP A 155 18.70 17.39 -14.39
C ASP A 155 17.68 16.28 -14.74
N GLN A 156 18.11 15.02 -14.79
CA GLN A 156 17.22 13.88 -14.99
C GLN A 156 16.88 13.21 -13.68
N LEU A 157 15.61 12.85 -13.49
CA LEU A 157 15.13 12.16 -12.30
C LEU A 157 15.73 10.75 -12.22
N VAL A 158 16.54 10.49 -11.20
CA VAL A 158 17.12 9.18 -10.91
C VAL A 158 16.15 8.35 -10.07
N GLY A 159 15.47 8.97 -9.13
CA GLY A 159 14.51 8.30 -8.27
C GLY A 159 13.95 9.19 -7.18
N ALA A 160 13.05 8.62 -6.38
CA ALA A 160 12.34 9.36 -5.34
C ALA A 160 11.94 8.48 -4.16
N VAL A 161 11.57 9.13 -3.05
CA VAL A 161 10.93 8.53 -1.88
C VAL A 161 10.00 9.53 -1.23
N THR A 162 8.82 9.07 -0.79
CA THR A 162 7.94 9.82 0.11
C THR A 162 8.25 9.42 1.54
N VAL A 163 8.39 10.42 2.46
CA VAL A 163 8.73 10.19 3.87
C VAL A 163 7.72 10.90 4.77
N GLU A 164 6.71 10.18 5.21
CA GLU A 164 5.59 10.73 5.97
C GLU A 164 5.38 9.94 7.27
N ASP A 165 5.46 10.61 8.41
CA ASP A 165 5.15 10.07 9.75
C ASP A 165 5.75 8.69 10.05
N GLY A 166 7.02 8.47 9.68
CA GLY A 166 7.70 7.19 9.85
C GLY A 166 7.31 6.14 8.80
N TYR A 167 6.57 6.51 7.76
CA TYR A 167 6.25 5.64 6.64
C TYR A 167 7.03 6.04 5.40
N LEU A 168 7.65 5.06 4.72
CA LEU A 168 8.28 5.25 3.42
C LEU A 168 7.36 4.71 2.32
N ASP A 169 7.04 5.57 1.36
CA ASP A 169 6.20 5.22 0.23
C ASP A 169 6.86 5.62 -1.09
N HIS A 170 6.38 5.04 -2.20
CA HIS A 170 6.88 5.35 -3.54
C HIS A 170 8.41 5.40 -3.64
N ILE A 171 9.09 4.39 -3.04
CA ILE A 171 10.54 4.21 -3.26
C ILE A 171 10.73 3.72 -4.69
N MET A 172 11.26 4.58 -5.55
CA MET A 172 11.40 4.29 -6.97
C MET A 172 12.75 4.73 -7.51
N VAL A 173 13.22 3.98 -8.50
CA VAL A 173 14.44 4.25 -9.26
C VAL A 173 14.11 4.15 -10.74
N SER A 174 14.33 5.21 -11.50
CA SER A 174 14.14 5.20 -12.94
C SER A 174 14.88 4.02 -13.59
N PRO A 175 14.27 3.30 -14.53
CA PRO A 175 14.82 2.10 -15.14
C PRO A 175 16.26 2.26 -15.64
N ALA A 176 16.61 3.42 -16.20
CA ALA A 176 17.96 3.74 -16.66
C ALA A 176 19.03 3.71 -15.56
N TYR A 177 18.62 3.83 -14.29
CA TYR A 177 19.48 3.87 -13.11
C TYR A 177 19.38 2.66 -12.21
N GLN A 178 18.50 1.70 -12.51
CA GLN A 178 18.37 0.46 -11.75
C GLN A 178 19.65 -0.40 -11.84
N GLY A 179 19.85 -1.27 -10.85
CA GLY A 179 21.03 -2.13 -10.78
C GLY A 179 22.35 -1.43 -10.36
N LYS A 180 22.32 -0.10 -10.15
CA LYS A 180 23.50 0.73 -9.81
C LYS A 180 23.54 1.14 -8.32
N GLY A 181 22.74 0.50 -7.47
CA GLY A 181 22.73 0.77 -6.02
C GLY A 181 21.85 1.93 -5.56
N TYR A 182 21.21 2.68 -6.47
CA TYR A 182 20.36 3.83 -6.09
C TYR A 182 19.20 3.46 -5.17
N GLY A 183 18.55 2.32 -5.36
CA GLY A 183 17.46 1.90 -4.48
C GLY A 183 17.87 1.80 -3.01
N LYS A 184 19.10 1.28 -2.74
CA LYS A 184 19.66 1.23 -1.39
C LYS A 184 19.87 2.64 -0.85
N LYS A 185 20.51 3.53 -1.61
CA LYS A 185 20.81 4.92 -1.21
C LYS A 185 19.51 5.71 -0.93
N ILE A 186 18.50 5.57 -1.78
CA ILE A 186 17.20 6.23 -1.62
C ILE A 186 16.48 5.74 -0.34
N THR A 187 16.50 4.44 -0.09
CA THR A 187 15.88 3.87 1.12
C THR A 187 16.65 4.29 2.38
N GLN A 188 17.98 4.29 2.36
CA GLN A 188 18.83 4.77 3.47
C GLN A 188 18.56 6.25 3.80
N PHE A 189 18.47 7.09 2.76
CA PHE A 189 18.07 8.49 2.93
C PHE A 189 16.69 8.59 3.58
N GLY A 190 15.70 7.85 3.09
CA GLY A 190 14.34 7.83 3.64
C GLY A 190 14.31 7.44 5.11
N ILE A 191 15.06 6.39 5.51
CA ILE A 191 15.22 5.97 6.91
C ILE A 191 15.79 7.13 7.75
N ASN A 192 16.93 7.69 7.35
CA ASN A 192 17.59 8.77 8.07
C ASN A 192 16.70 10.01 8.18
N LYS A 193 15.96 10.33 7.12
CA LYS A 193 15.03 11.45 7.11
C LYS A 193 13.85 11.24 8.05
N ALA A 194 13.28 10.03 8.11
CA ALA A 194 12.23 9.69 9.07
C ALA A 194 12.72 9.78 10.52
N LEU A 195 13.89 9.21 10.81
CA LEU A 195 14.52 9.28 12.14
C LEU A 195 14.81 10.72 12.54
N SER A 196 15.32 11.56 11.64
CA SER A 196 15.58 12.99 11.91
C SER A 196 14.33 13.79 12.23
N LYS A 197 13.14 13.30 11.82
CA LYS A 197 11.84 13.88 12.17
C LYS A 197 11.25 13.29 13.47
N GLY A 198 11.98 12.42 14.16
CA GLY A 198 11.59 11.86 15.45
C GLY A 198 10.86 10.51 15.35
N ALA A 199 10.83 9.86 14.18
CA ALA A 199 10.28 8.52 14.08
C ALA A 199 11.13 7.53 14.91
N THR A 200 10.48 6.66 15.68
CA THR A 200 11.13 5.59 16.47
C THR A 200 11.11 4.25 15.74
N SER A 201 10.29 4.13 14.72
CA SER A 201 10.23 3.00 13.80
C SER A 201 9.84 3.48 12.41
N ILE A 202 10.32 2.80 11.38
CA ILE A 202 10.01 3.13 10.00
C ILE A 202 9.29 1.96 9.37
N GLN A 203 8.17 2.24 8.70
CA GLN A 203 7.36 1.23 8.04
C GLN A 203 7.32 1.45 6.54
N LEU A 204 7.11 0.39 5.82
CA LEU A 204 6.81 0.38 4.39
C LEU A 204 6.01 -0.87 4.03
N CYS A 205 5.42 -0.88 2.85
CA CYS A 205 4.86 -2.10 2.28
C CYS A 205 5.34 -2.28 0.83
N TYR A 206 5.15 -3.48 0.32
CA TYR A 206 5.41 -3.80 -1.09
C TYR A 206 4.35 -4.78 -1.60
N ILE A 207 4.21 -4.89 -2.91
CA ILE A 207 3.31 -5.86 -3.52
C ILE A 207 3.99 -7.23 -3.56
N GLU A 208 3.30 -8.26 -3.08
CA GLU A 208 3.76 -9.65 -3.06
C GLU A 208 4.27 -10.09 -4.44
N GLY A 209 5.43 -10.72 -4.46
CA GLY A 209 6.11 -11.09 -5.71
C GLY A 209 7.10 -10.04 -6.25
N ASN A 210 7.18 -8.84 -5.64
CA ASN A 210 8.26 -7.89 -5.90
C ASN A 210 9.52 -8.28 -5.09
N SER A 211 10.19 -9.34 -5.54
CA SER A 211 11.39 -9.87 -4.85
C SER A 211 12.56 -8.88 -4.81
N LYS A 212 12.66 -7.97 -5.78
CA LYS A 212 13.69 -6.92 -5.78
C LYS A 212 13.52 -5.98 -4.59
N ALA A 213 12.29 -5.51 -4.36
CA ALA A 213 11.97 -4.64 -3.22
C ALA A 213 12.13 -5.39 -1.89
N GLU A 214 11.58 -6.60 -1.79
CA GLU A 214 11.71 -7.44 -0.60
C GLU A 214 13.16 -7.66 -0.18
N ASN A 215 14.02 -8.08 -1.11
CA ASN A 215 15.43 -8.32 -0.85
C ASN A 215 16.17 -7.05 -0.43
N LEU A 216 15.86 -5.91 -1.07
CA LEU A 216 16.43 -4.61 -0.71
C LEU A 216 16.07 -4.24 0.73
N TYR A 217 14.81 -4.36 1.11
CA TYR A 217 14.36 -3.97 2.44
C TYR A 217 14.93 -4.89 3.53
N LYS A 218 14.96 -6.21 3.29
CA LYS A 218 15.63 -7.17 4.18
C LYS A 218 17.12 -6.87 4.35
N LEU A 219 17.83 -6.54 3.27
CA LEU A 219 19.24 -6.15 3.31
C LEU A 219 19.48 -4.90 4.18
N LEU A 220 18.51 -3.99 4.24
CA LEU A 220 18.57 -2.77 5.07
C LEU A 220 18.10 -2.98 6.51
N GLY A 221 17.67 -4.20 6.87
CA GLY A 221 17.26 -4.55 8.23
C GLY A 221 15.77 -4.36 8.50
N PHE A 222 14.93 -4.23 7.47
CA PHE A 222 13.49 -4.31 7.66
C PHE A 222 13.03 -5.75 7.91
N GLU A 223 12.09 -5.92 8.82
CA GLU A 223 11.47 -7.20 9.16
C GLU A 223 9.98 -7.18 8.84
N THR A 224 9.46 -8.26 8.26
CA THR A 224 8.01 -8.38 8.00
C THR A 224 7.26 -8.55 9.32
N PHE A 225 6.28 -7.70 9.60
CA PHE A 225 5.44 -7.77 10.80
C PHE A 225 3.98 -8.09 10.51
N GLN A 226 3.55 -7.94 9.26
CA GLN A 226 2.18 -8.20 8.84
C GLN A 226 2.13 -8.55 7.36
N ILE A 227 1.23 -9.49 7.00
CA ILE A 227 0.90 -9.80 5.60
C ILE A 227 -0.59 -9.61 5.39
N MET A 228 -0.95 -8.66 4.54
CA MET A 228 -2.32 -8.42 4.11
C MET A 228 -2.55 -9.04 2.73
N HIS A 229 -3.65 -9.78 2.58
CA HIS A 229 -4.16 -10.12 1.26
C HIS A 229 -5.42 -9.31 1.00
N VAL A 230 -5.51 -8.73 -0.19
CA VAL A 230 -6.71 -8.05 -0.66
C VAL A 230 -7.46 -9.00 -1.59
N TYR A 231 -8.74 -9.12 -1.36
CA TYR A 231 -9.68 -9.92 -2.15
C TYR A 231 -10.66 -8.98 -2.84
N ARG A 232 -11.14 -9.38 -4.01
CA ARG A 232 -12.17 -8.63 -4.73
C ARG A 232 -13.25 -9.55 -5.30
N GLU A 233 -14.44 -9.02 -5.45
CA GLU A 233 -15.57 -9.58 -6.15
C GLU A 233 -16.10 -8.54 -7.12
N PHE A 234 -16.36 -8.94 -8.37
CA PHE A 234 -17.03 -8.08 -9.33
C PHE A 234 -18.54 -8.31 -9.22
N MET A 235 -19.28 -7.24 -9.07
CA MET A 235 -20.75 -7.25 -9.03
C MET A 235 -21.27 -7.11 -10.46
N ASP A 236 -22.13 -8.03 -10.89
CA ASP A 236 -22.74 -8.04 -12.22
C ASP A 236 -23.84 -6.96 -12.36
#